data_bd98c8ac0e65c02e6405145a82c1f7f7
#
_entry.id   bd98c8ac0e65c02e6405145a82c1f7f7
#
_cell.length_a   1.000
_cell.length_b   1.000
_cell.length_c   1.000
_cell.angle_alpha   90.00
_cell.angle_beta   90.00
_cell.angle_gamma   90.00
#
_symmetry.space_group_name_H-M   'P 1'
#
loop_
_entity.id
_entity.type
_entity.pdbx_description
1 polymer ?
#
loop_
_entity_poly.entity_id
_entity_poly.type
_entity_poly.pdbx_seq_one_letter_code
_entity_poly.pdbx_strand_id
1 'polypeptide(L)'
;MESIRTELLDVLKDVTPQAGRVPLLSTVTGELVDGSGMDAEYWYTNLRTTVEFADATRALLEEHGVGTFVEVSAHPVLAMAVQESIEAASREAVTVGTLRRNEGGARRVLASFAEAWVRGVAVDWQA
;
A
#
# COMPACT_ATOMS: atom_id res chain seq x y z
N MET A 1 5.53 13.04 19.98
CA MET A 1 5.09 11.67 19.66
C MET A 1 5.00 10.80 20.91
N GLU A 2 5.98 10.79 21.79
CA GLU A 2 5.88 9.98 23.03
C GLU A 2 4.75 10.39 23.97
N SER A 3 4.39 11.66 24.00
CA SER A 3 3.29 12.17 24.85
C SER A 3 1.92 11.59 24.50
N ILE A 4 1.72 11.10 23.29
CA ILE A 4 0.47 10.50 22.85
C ILE A 4 0.46 8.97 22.93
N ARG A 5 1.59 8.35 23.32
CA ARG A 5 1.72 6.88 23.36
C ARG A 5 0.64 6.24 24.23
N THR A 6 0.52 6.71 25.46
CA THR A 6 -0.44 6.15 26.42
C THR A 6 -1.88 6.25 25.91
N GLU A 7 -2.25 7.40 25.35
CA GLU A 7 -3.58 7.64 24.80
C GLU A 7 -3.84 6.75 23.59
N LEU A 8 -2.86 6.65 22.65
CA LEU A 8 -2.99 5.80 21.47
C LEU A 8 -3.14 4.33 21.83
N LEU A 9 -2.31 3.83 22.76
CA LEU A 9 -2.39 2.44 23.20
C LEU A 9 -3.71 2.15 23.92
N ASP A 10 -4.25 3.09 24.70
CA ASP A 10 -5.54 2.91 25.34
C ASP A 10 -6.70 2.90 24.33
N VAL A 11 -6.66 3.78 23.33
CA VAL A 11 -7.69 3.81 22.26
C VAL A 11 -7.67 2.53 21.42
N LEU A 12 -6.49 1.97 21.17
CA LEU A 12 -6.32 0.79 20.31
C LEU A 12 -6.28 -0.53 21.08
N LYS A 13 -6.42 -0.55 22.41
CA LYS A 13 -6.27 -1.76 23.25
C LYS A 13 -7.19 -2.91 22.86
N ASP A 14 -8.38 -2.60 22.32
CA ASP A 14 -9.38 -3.59 21.93
C ASP A 14 -9.21 -4.06 20.48
N VAL A 15 -8.23 -3.55 19.76
CA VAL A 15 -7.90 -4.01 18.40
C VAL A 15 -7.25 -5.39 18.49
N THR A 16 -7.94 -6.37 17.93
CA THR A 16 -7.45 -7.75 17.85
C THR A 16 -7.15 -8.09 16.40
N PRO A 17 -5.91 -7.87 15.94
CA PRO A 17 -5.54 -8.12 14.56
C PRO A 17 -5.63 -9.62 14.24
N GLN A 18 -5.99 -9.92 13.01
CA GLN A 18 -6.10 -11.28 12.50
C GLN A 18 -5.12 -11.48 11.35
N ALA A 19 -4.71 -12.72 11.13
CA ALA A 19 -3.92 -13.06 9.96
C ALA A 19 -4.67 -12.71 8.67
N GLY A 20 -4.02 -11.97 7.78
CA GLY A 20 -4.55 -11.57 6.49
C GLY A 20 -4.56 -12.72 5.48
N ARG A 21 -5.39 -12.60 4.45
CA ARG A 21 -5.42 -13.54 3.31
C ARG A 21 -4.47 -13.14 2.19
N VAL A 22 -4.00 -11.91 2.22
CA VAL A 22 -3.11 -11.32 1.22
C VAL A 22 -1.80 -10.98 1.91
N PRO A 23 -0.65 -11.33 1.32
CA PRO A 23 0.65 -10.94 1.86
C PRO A 23 0.74 -9.41 1.99
N LEU A 24 1.31 -8.94 3.09
CA LEU A 24 1.54 -7.52 3.36
C LEU A 24 3.03 -7.28 3.59
N LEU A 25 3.64 -6.46 2.76
CA LEU A 25 4.98 -5.95 3.04
C LEU A 25 4.86 -4.68 3.89
N SER A 26 5.34 -4.74 5.12
CA SER A 26 5.26 -3.61 6.05
C SER A 26 6.38 -2.59 5.78
N THR A 27 6.00 -1.34 5.57
CA THR A 27 6.97 -0.22 5.47
C THR A 27 7.53 0.21 6.83
N VAL A 28 7.08 -0.42 7.92
CA VAL A 28 7.61 -0.21 9.28
C VAL A 28 8.78 -1.13 9.56
N THR A 29 8.65 -2.40 9.14
CA THR A 29 9.65 -3.44 9.41
C THR A 29 10.51 -3.78 8.20
N GLY A 30 10.08 -3.42 6.99
CA GLY A 30 10.70 -3.83 5.73
C GLY A 30 10.45 -5.30 5.37
N GLU A 31 9.60 -6.00 6.12
CA GLU A 31 9.40 -7.45 5.99
C GLU A 31 7.94 -7.79 5.64
N LEU A 32 7.75 -8.99 5.09
CA LEU A 32 6.41 -9.56 4.92
C LEU A 32 5.82 -9.93 6.28
N VAL A 33 4.62 -9.45 6.54
CA VAL A 33 3.85 -9.72 7.76
C VAL A 33 2.50 -10.33 7.41
N ASP A 34 1.96 -11.15 8.30
CA ASP A 34 0.63 -11.74 8.11
C ASP A 34 -0.51 -10.88 8.65
N GLY A 35 -0.18 -9.77 9.28
CA GLY A 35 -1.13 -8.83 9.87
C GLY A 35 -1.53 -9.13 11.31
N SER A 36 -1.31 -10.34 11.83
CA SER A 36 -1.71 -10.72 13.20
C SER A 36 -0.97 -9.93 14.29
N GLY A 37 0.20 -9.39 13.97
CA GLY A 37 1.01 -8.55 14.86
C GLY A 37 0.73 -7.05 14.76
N MET A 38 -0.29 -6.61 13.98
CA MET A 38 -0.59 -5.18 13.78
C MET A 38 -1.44 -4.61 14.92
N ASP A 39 -0.98 -4.82 16.16
CA ASP A 39 -1.60 -4.36 17.39
C ASP A 39 -1.34 -2.88 17.69
N ALA A 40 -1.72 -2.42 18.88
CA ALA A 40 -1.55 -1.02 19.29
C ALA A 40 -0.07 -0.56 19.28
N GLU A 41 0.86 -1.43 19.66
CA GLU A 41 2.29 -1.13 19.66
C GLU A 41 2.86 -1.04 18.22
N TYR A 42 2.40 -1.88 17.31
CA TYR A 42 2.74 -1.76 15.89
C TYR A 42 2.32 -0.39 15.34
N TRP A 43 1.10 0.06 15.61
CA TRP A 43 0.60 1.34 15.13
C TRP A 43 1.30 2.54 15.78
N TYR A 44 1.69 2.41 17.05
CA TYR A 44 2.52 3.42 17.69
C TYR A 44 3.92 3.49 17.04
N THR A 45 4.50 2.34 16.75
CA THR A 45 5.79 2.25 16.05
C THR A 45 5.68 2.86 14.65
N ASN A 46 4.64 2.52 13.90
CA ASN A 46 4.34 3.09 12.59
C ASN A 46 4.28 4.63 12.61
N LEU A 47 3.66 5.20 13.66
CA LEU A 47 3.51 6.65 13.79
C LEU A 47 4.83 7.39 14.02
N ARG A 48 5.82 6.76 14.65
CA ARG A 48 7.05 7.42 15.08
C ARG A 48 8.30 7.09 14.27
N THR A 49 8.31 5.98 13.58
CA THR A 49 9.48 5.54 12.80
C THR A 49 9.44 6.07 11.37
N THR A 50 10.57 6.02 10.70
CA THR A 50 10.66 6.32 9.28
C THR A 50 9.83 5.30 8.49
N VAL A 51 9.13 5.79 7.46
CA VAL A 51 8.41 4.94 6.52
C VAL A 51 9.39 4.51 5.43
N GLU A 52 9.75 3.23 5.40
CA GLU A 52 10.71 2.66 4.44
C GLU A 52 10.04 2.35 3.09
N PHE A 53 9.33 3.35 2.53
CA PHE A 53 8.50 3.16 1.34
C PHE A 53 9.32 2.81 0.08
N ALA A 54 10.45 3.49 -0.13
CA ALA A 54 11.30 3.25 -1.29
C ALA A 54 11.93 1.86 -1.25
N ASP A 55 12.42 1.44 -0.09
CA ASP A 55 13.03 0.12 0.10
C ASP A 55 11.98 -0.99 -0.04
N ALA A 56 10.78 -0.81 0.52
CA ALA A 56 9.67 -1.73 0.33
C ALA A 56 9.24 -1.84 -1.15
N THR A 57 9.17 -0.72 -1.87
CA THR A 57 8.84 -0.74 -3.30
C THR A 57 9.91 -1.46 -4.11
N ARG A 58 11.19 -1.24 -3.79
CA ARG A 58 12.31 -1.94 -4.44
C ARG A 58 12.26 -3.45 -4.17
N ALA A 59 12.03 -3.87 -2.93
CA ALA A 59 11.89 -5.30 -2.59
C ALA A 59 10.73 -5.95 -3.36
N LEU A 60 9.59 -5.29 -3.49
CA LEU A 60 8.47 -5.78 -4.29
C LEU A 60 8.85 -5.97 -5.77
N LEU A 61 9.64 -5.05 -6.33
CA LEU A 61 10.10 -5.13 -7.73
C LEU A 61 11.14 -6.23 -7.95
N GLU A 62 12.15 -6.31 -7.08
CA GLU A 62 13.34 -7.11 -7.29
C GLU A 62 13.21 -8.53 -6.74
N GLU A 63 12.61 -8.68 -5.56
CA GLU A 63 12.53 -9.96 -4.85
C GLU A 63 11.20 -10.68 -5.09
N HIS A 64 10.10 -9.90 -5.21
CA HIS A 64 8.76 -10.47 -5.37
C HIS A 64 8.22 -10.39 -6.81
N GLY A 65 8.93 -9.74 -7.73
CA GLY A 65 8.57 -9.69 -9.14
C GLY A 65 7.24 -8.96 -9.42
N VAL A 66 6.88 -7.99 -8.58
CA VAL A 66 5.64 -7.22 -8.76
C VAL A 66 5.75 -6.35 -10.00
N GLY A 67 4.87 -6.57 -10.97
CA GLY A 67 4.80 -5.82 -12.23
C GLY A 67 3.70 -4.76 -12.29
N THR A 68 2.84 -4.68 -11.25
CA THR A 68 1.76 -3.69 -11.21
C THR A 68 1.54 -3.18 -9.80
N PHE A 69 1.50 -1.87 -9.67
CA PHE A 69 1.19 -1.16 -8.43
C PHE A 69 -0.15 -0.44 -8.58
N VAL A 70 -1.05 -0.67 -7.63
CA VAL A 70 -2.35 0.02 -7.60
C VAL A 70 -2.42 0.86 -6.34
N GLU A 71 -2.38 2.19 -6.49
CA GLU A 71 -2.57 3.10 -5.37
C GLU A 71 -4.06 3.23 -5.03
N VAL A 72 -4.46 2.65 -3.92
CA VAL A 72 -5.82 2.74 -3.39
C VAL A 72 -5.95 3.98 -2.51
N SER A 73 -6.32 5.10 -3.12
CA SER A 73 -6.41 6.40 -2.46
C SER A 73 -7.46 7.30 -3.10
N ALA A 74 -7.86 8.35 -2.40
CA ALA A 74 -8.77 9.37 -2.94
C ALA A 74 -8.11 10.24 -4.03
N HIS A 75 -6.78 10.27 -4.06
CA HIS A 75 -5.97 10.95 -5.08
C HIS A 75 -4.57 10.37 -5.06
N PRO A 76 -4.01 9.93 -6.20
CA PRO A 76 -2.70 9.31 -6.23
C PRO A 76 -1.61 10.33 -5.88
N VAL A 77 -0.94 10.12 -4.78
CA VAL A 77 0.16 10.96 -4.28
C VAL A 77 1.49 10.21 -4.26
N LEU A 78 1.46 8.88 -4.25
CA LEU A 78 2.63 8.02 -4.23
C LEU A 78 3.02 7.49 -5.61
N ALA A 79 2.15 7.66 -6.61
CA ALA A 79 2.38 7.15 -7.97
C ALA A 79 3.70 7.61 -8.57
N MET A 80 4.11 8.87 -8.33
CA MET A 80 5.40 9.39 -8.79
C MET A 80 6.58 8.70 -8.10
N ALA A 81 6.51 8.54 -6.77
CA ALA A 81 7.56 7.87 -6.00
C ALA A 81 7.72 6.39 -6.40
N VAL A 82 6.59 5.71 -6.68
CA VAL A 82 6.62 4.34 -7.22
C VAL A 82 7.27 4.33 -8.60
N GLN A 83 6.92 5.27 -9.48
CA GLN A 83 7.50 5.36 -10.81
C GLN A 83 9.02 5.61 -10.76
N GLU A 84 9.48 6.51 -9.90
CA GLU A 84 10.91 6.75 -9.67
C GLU A 84 11.62 5.48 -9.19
N SER A 85 11.00 4.71 -8.31
CA SER A 85 11.55 3.43 -7.83
C SER A 85 11.63 2.37 -8.94
N ILE A 86 10.62 2.31 -9.84
CA ILE A 86 10.60 1.42 -11.00
C ILE A 86 11.76 1.76 -11.95
N GLU A 87 11.95 3.05 -12.24
CA GLU A 87 13.03 3.54 -13.11
C GLU A 87 14.41 3.25 -12.49
N ALA A 88 14.58 3.52 -11.20
CA ALA A 88 15.83 3.26 -10.48
C ALA A 88 16.18 1.76 -10.45
N ALA A 89 15.18 0.89 -10.31
CA ALA A 89 15.37 -0.57 -10.35
C ALA A 89 15.57 -1.11 -11.77
N SER A 90 15.41 -0.29 -12.81
CA SER A 90 15.46 -0.72 -14.22
C SER A 90 14.52 -1.91 -14.49
N ARG A 91 13.31 -1.88 -13.92
CA ARG A 91 12.30 -2.93 -14.07
C ARG A 91 11.14 -2.44 -14.94
N GLU A 92 10.45 -3.38 -15.57
CA GLU A 92 9.20 -3.12 -16.27
C GLU A 92 8.05 -3.33 -15.28
N ALA A 93 7.42 -2.24 -14.87
CA ALA A 93 6.23 -2.26 -14.03
C ALA A 93 5.35 -1.05 -14.34
N VAL A 94 4.09 -1.10 -13.91
CA VAL A 94 3.11 -0.05 -14.14
C VAL A 94 2.47 0.41 -12.83
N THR A 95 2.12 1.68 -12.77
CA THR A 95 1.39 2.26 -11.63
C THR A 95 0.03 2.76 -12.09
N VAL A 96 -1.01 2.44 -11.32
CA VAL A 96 -2.40 2.84 -11.57
C VAL A 96 -3.00 3.41 -10.28
N GLY A 97 -3.68 4.55 -10.35
CA GLY A 97 -4.43 5.12 -9.22
C GLY A 97 -5.91 4.74 -9.28
N THR A 98 -6.59 4.58 -8.14
CA THR A 98 -8.02 4.24 -8.08
C THR A 98 -8.93 5.42 -8.32
N LEU A 99 -8.72 6.52 -7.61
CA LEU A 99 -9.53 7.73 -7.69
C LEU A 99 -8.68 8.96 -8.02
N ARG A 100 -9.33 10.08 -8.31
CA ARG A 100 -8.68 11.39 -8.49
C ARG A 100 -9.46 12.46 -7.74
N ARG A 101 -8.79 13.53 -7.41
CA ARG A 101 -9.41 14.70 -6.77
C ARG A 101 -10.61 15.17 -7.60
N ASN A 102 -11.75 15.31 -6.95
CA ASN A 102 -13.04 15.66 -7.56
C ASN A 102 -13.63 14.62 -8.52
N GLU A 103 -13.03 13.45 -8.63
CA GLU A 103 -13.49 12.32 -9.44
C GLU A 103 -13.57 11.06 -8.57
N GLY A 104 -14.49 11.04 -7.59
CA GLY A 104 -14.62 9.96 -6.59
C GLY A 104 -15.74 8.97 -6.86
N GLY A 105 -16.33 8.98 -8.06
CA GLY A 105 -17.47 8.11 -8.38
C GLY A 105 -17.10 6.78 -9.04
N ALA A 106 -18.09 5.87 -9.12
CA ALA A 106 -17.95 4.54 -9.73
C ALA A 106 -17.36 4.60 -11.15
N ARG A 107 -17.72 5.62 -11.94
CA ARG A 107 -17.15 5.83 -13.28
C ARG A 107 -15.61 5.94 -13.24
N ARG A 108 -15.05 6.64 -12.26
CA ARG A 108 -13.59 6.78 -12.15
C ARG A 108 -12.94 5.45 -11.75
N VAL A 109 -13.55 4.73 -10.80
CA VAL A 109 -13.07 3.40 -10.38
C VAL A 109 -13.04 2.44 -11.57
N LEU A 110 -14.14 2.36 -12.34
CA LEU A 110 -14.22 1.52 -13.54
C LEU A 110 -13.18 1.92 -14.59
N ALA A 111 -12.95 3.22 -14.79
CA ALA A 111 -11.91 3.69 -15.70
C ALA A 111 -10.50 3.28 -15.22
N SER A 112 -10.25 3.27 -13.91
CA SER A 112 -8.99 2.80 -13.34
C SER A 112 -8.81 1.28 -13.50
N PHE A 113 -9.87 0.50 -13.36
CA PHE A 113 -9.83 -0.94 -13.66
C PHE A 113 -9.58 -1.20 -15.14
N ALA A 114 -10.21 -0.43 -16.05
CA ALA A 114 -9.95 -0.52 -17.47
C ALA A 114 -8.49 -0.15 -17.80
N GLU A 115 -7.92 0.86 -17.16
CA GLU A 115 -6.51 1.23 -17.28
C GLU A 115 -5.59 0.08 -16.84
N ALA A 116 -5.87 -0.56 -15.70
CA ALA A 116 -5.13 -1.73 -15.23
C ALA A 116 -5.26 -2.90 -16.23
N TRP A 117 -6.47 -3.15 -16.73
CA TRP A 117 -6.74 -4.24 -17.66
C TRP A 117 -6.00 -4.09 -18.99
N VAL A 118 -5.98 -2.91 -19.61
CA VAL A 118 -5.22 -2.68 -20.86
C VAL A 118 -3.71 -2.77 -20.68
N ARG A 119 -3.24 -2.74 -19.42
CA ARG A 119 -1.85 -2.96 -19.04
C ARG A 119 -1.54 -4.40 -18.62
N GLY A 120 -2.49 -5.32 -18.82
CA GLY A 120 -2.32 -6.76 -18.62
C GLY A 120 -2.76 -7.29 -17.26
N VAL A 121 -3.36 -6.46 -16.39
CA VAL A 121 -3.91 -6.93 -15.11
C VAL A 121 -5.23 -7.67 -15.35
N ALA A 122 -5.36 -8.87 -14.79
CA ALA A 122 -6.62 -9.60 -14.85
C ALA A 122 -7.69 -8.89 -14.00
N VAL A 123 -8.79 -8.50 -14.61
CA VAL A 123 -9.94 -7.87 -13.95
C VAL A 123 -11.17 -8.73 -14.15
N ASP A 124 -11.84 -9.10 -13.06
CA ASP A 124 -13.13 -9.77 -13.10
C ASP A 124 -14.23 -8.72 -13.31
N TRP A 125 -14.75 -8.64 -14.53
CA TRP A 125 -15.82 -7.72 -14.89
C TRP A 125 -17.23 -8.20 -14.52
N GLN A 126 -17.33 -9.42 -13.94
CA GLN A 126 -18.62 -10.01 -13.55
C GLN A 126 -18.83 -10.02 -12.03
N ALA A 127 -17.80 -9.61 -11.27
CA ALA A 127 -17.85 -9.57 -9.81
C ALA A 127 -18.66 -8.38 -9.26
#